data_c0298ad19f9eb48c97796f13172b691e
#
_entry.id   c0298ad19f9eb48c97796f13172b691e
#
_cell.length_a   1.000
_cell.length_b   1.000
_cell.length_c   1.000
_cell.angle_alpha   90.00
_cell.angle_beta   90.00
_cell.angle_gamma   90.00
#
_symmetry.space_group_name_H-M   'P 1'
#
loop_
_entity.id
_entity.type
_entity.pdbx_description
1 polymer ?
#
loop_
_entity_poly.entity_id
_entity_poly.type
_entity_poly.pdbx_seq_one_letter_code
_entity_poly.pdbx_strand_id
1 'polypeptide(L)'
;MFSISNPLDFVALRFVCLAFSISWFVPDEVFQSIEVAYRMVYGHGYLAWEWDPSWALRSSLHPFIYAVIFWILRAFRLDFGPVIRWAPHLFHAFLFMLTDAFYIKWIRKIGLSYNVFRLTTTLYACNWFLLYCSTRTLSNSIECSLSLIALYFYESGETKGAKNGKTVTSNPQKGFSLCVFLVAVATVLRPTTLFLWAQLILLRIWHLFTAEGLSRAMVTVLKLAPFFLLPFGLSLFFDSFFYGKPVLCLWNFLHFNVFRGGSANFGVHHWSWYLTHAVPPLLTLLLLPLLTSLPRFGHLNMKKRYAVAAFIYLVGHSFISHKEHRFLLPILPLIFPYLALELNNYKAKWTNCLKYCYIGLNLLLATYFGLVHQRGPSAVNGRLIELIDTWGPNRERIKILQLMPCFSLPQYAHLHPFSNKTSIQMLDCSPAFIRIAHGDADAEDEMDKFYKDPEGWLNSKWYKNSLFDADIIVAYERVYHRMERFLMEKGFSRDSRIFHSHFPTSSSMSPWIVILTRTF
;
A
#
# COMPACT_ATOMS: atom_id res chain seq x y z
N MET A 1 26.27 22.31 -1.83
CA MET A 1 24.85 22.40 -1.44
C MET A 1 24.19 21.07 -1.74
N PHE A 2 23.77 20.31 -0.72
CA PHE A 2 23.16 18.97 -0.91
C PHE A 2 21.85 19.09 -1.70
N SER A 3 21.73 18.31 -2.77
CA SER A 3 20.48 18.17 -3.53
C SER A 3 20.49 16.84 -4.26
N ILE A 4 19.37 16.14 -4.20
CA ILE A 4 19.12 14.92 -4.95
C ILE A 4 18.41 15.34 -6.25
N SER A 5 19.12 15.28 -7.35
CA SER A 5 18.59 15.68 -8.67
C SER A 5 19.12 14.84 -9.83
N ASN A 6 20.09 13.96 -9.56
CA ASN A 6 20.60 13.00 -10.53
C ASN A 6 19.79 11.69 -10.42
N PRO A 7 19.38 11.07 -11.54
CA PRO A 7 18.72 9.74 -11.52
C PRO A 7 19.50 8.66 -10.76
N LEU A 8 20.83 8.68 -10.77
CA LEU A 8 21.65 7.72 -10.04
C LEU A 8 21.50 7.82 -8.51
N ASP A 9 21.31 9.04 -7.99
CA ASP A 9 21.07 9.24 -6.55
C ASP A 9 19.77 8.55 -6.11
N PHE A 10 18.74 8.57 -6.99
CA PHE A 10 17.48 7.88 -6.73
C PHE A 10 17.61 6.36 -6.79
N VAL A 11 18.44 5.82 -7.68
CA VAL A 11 18.72 4.37 -7.72
C VAL A 11 19.29 3.92 -6.38
N ALA A 12 20.35 4.56 -5.90
CA ALA A 12 20.94 4.25 -4.59
C ALA A 12 19.91 4.39 -3.45
N LEU A 13 19.10 5.46 -3.49
CA LEU A 13 18.07 5.71 -2.49
C LEU A 13 17.04 4.57 -2.44
N ARG A 14 16.56 4.07 -3.58
CA ARG A 14 15.56 2.99 -3.61
C ARG A 14 16.10 1.65 -3.11
N PHE A 15 17.38 1.36 -3.33
CA PHE A 15 18.02 0.21 -2.70
C PHE A 15 18.12 0.36 -1.17
N VAL A 16 18.42 1.56 -0.66
CA VAL A 16 18.38 1.81 0.79
C VAL A 16 16.96 1.63 1.35
N CYS A 17 15.93 2.06 0.60
CA CYS A 17 14.54 1.91 1.02
C CYS A 17 14.10 0.44 1.18
N LEU A 18 14.77 -0.53 0.53
CA LEU A 18 14.47 -1.95 0.74
C LEU A 18 14.61 -2.35 2.21
N ALA A 19 15.58 -1.78 2.93
CA ALA A 19 15.73 -2.05 4.35
C ALA A 19 14.49 -1.65 5.17
N PHE A 20 13.74 -0.63 4.74
CA PHE A 20 12.52 -0.17 5.44
C PHE A 20 11.33 -1.14 5.30
N SER A 21 11.40 -2.12 4.39
CA SER A 21 10.39 -3.18 4.26
C SER A 21 10.52 -4.29 5.30
N ILE A 22 11.49 -4.22 6.21
CA ILE A 22 11.64 -5.16 7.33
C ILE A 22 10.51 -4.99 8.36
N SER A 23 10.06 -3.75 8.60
CA SER A 23 8.96 -3.47 9.52
C SER A 23 7.61 -3.83 8.88
N TRP A 24 6.64 -4.17 9.72
CA TRP A 24 5.24 -4.33 9.33
C TRP A 24 4.57 -2.96 9.24
N PHE A 25 3.75 -2.73 8.22
CA PHE A 25 2.98 -1.49 8.13
C PHE A 25 1.48 -1.75 8.24
N VAL A 26 0.92 -2.44 7.26
CA VAL A 26 -0.50 -2.81 7.22
C VAL A 26 -0.67 -4.22 6.66
N PRO A 27 -1.73 -4.93 7.05
CA PRO A 27 -2.01 -6.28 6.56
C PRO A 27 -2.11 -6.40 5.04
N ASP A 28 -2.59 -5.36 4.37
CA ASP A 28 -2.81 -5.34 2.92
C ASP A 28 -1.56 -5.63 2.09
N GLU A 29 -0.35 -5.31 2.63
CA GLU A 29 0.92 -5.65 1.98
C GLU A 29 1.07 -7.14 1.70
N VAL A 30 0.48 -7.96 2.54
CA VAL A 30 0.62 -9.41 2.47
C VAL A 30 -0.68 -10.06 2.02
N PHE A 31 -1.79 -9.76 2.68
CA PHE A 31 -3.06 -10.47 2.48
C PHE A 31 -3.86 -10.03 1.24
N GLN A 32 -3.54 -8.86 0.68
CA GLN A 32 -4.12 -8.41 -0.60
C GLN A 32 -3.15 -8.59 -1.79
N SER A 33 -1.94 -9.11 -1.56
CA SER A 33 -0.93 -9.23 -2.60
C SER A 33 -0.14 -10.54 -2.52
N ILE A 34 0.81 -10.65 -1.60
CA ILE A 34 1.82 -11.72 -1.55
C ILE A 34 1.21 -13.08 -1.28
N GLU A 35 0.33 -13.21 -0.27
CA GLU A 35 -0.29 -14.51 0.08
C GLU A 35 -1.22 -15.02 -1.04
N VAL A 36 -1.95 -14.12 -1.68
CA VAL A 36 -2.81 -14.47 -2.82
C VAL A 36 -1.96 -14.91 -4.01
N ALA A 37 -0.91 -14.17 -4.33
CA ALA A 37 0.05 -14.53 -5.38
C ALA A 37 0.72 -15.88 -5.09
N TYR A 38 1.09 -16.10 -3.84
CA TYR A 38 1.70 -17.35 -3.40
C TYR A 38 0.74 -18.53 -3.61
N ARG A 39 -0.54 -18.37 -3.24
CA ARG A 39 -1.57 -19.38 -3.48
C ARG A 39 -1.78 -19.65 -4.97
N MET A 40 -1.74 -18.65 -5.83
CA MET A 40 -1.86 -18.81 -7.28
C MET A 40 -0.76 -19.72 -7.86
N VAL A 41 0.44 -19.71 -7.28
CA VAL A 41 1.62 -20.42 -7.82
C VAL A 41 1.88 -21.75 -7.12
N TYR A 42 1.71 -21.79 -5.80
CA TYR A 42 2.06 -22.96 -4.97
C TYR A 42 0.84 -23.76 -4.49
N GLY A 43 -0.39 -23.28 -4.76
CA GLY A 43 -1.62 -23.98 -4.44
C GLY A 43 -2.10 -23.84 -2.99
N HIS A 44 -1.28 -23.29 -2.10
CA HIS A 44 -1.63 -23.02 -0.71
C HIS A 44 -1.22 -21.60 -0.32
N GLY A 45 -1.92 -21.01 0.63
CA GLY A 45 -1.80 -19.63 1.06
C GLY A 45 -3.12 -19.16 1.66
N TYR A 46 -3.07 -18.19 2.52
CA TYR A 46 -4.25 -17.67 3.17
C TYR A 46 -5.00 -16.69 2.26
N LEU A 47 -6.32 -16.87 2.15
CA LEU A 47 -7.21 -15.89 1.50
C LEU A 47 -8.10 -15.25 2.55
N ALA A 48 -8.03 -13.93 2.67
CA ALA A 48 -8.94 -13.16 3.49
C ALA A 48 -10.35 -13.19 2.88
N TRP A 49 -11.37 -12.93 3.70
CA TRP A 49 -12.78 -12.97 3.30
C TRP A 49 -13.09 -12.10 2.06
N GLU A 50 -12.34 -11.03 1.81
CA GLU A 50 -12.48 -10.16 0.63
C GLU A 50 -12.28 -10.91 -0.70
N TRP A 51 -11.59 -12.07 -0.64
CA TRP A 51 -11.30 -12.96 -1.77
C TRP A 51 -12.30 -14.10 -1.91
N ASP A 52 -13.31 -14.18 -1.02
CA ASP A 52 -14.37 -15.15 -1.18
C ASP A 52 -15.14 -14.87 -2.47
N PRO A 53 -15.41 -15.92 -3.31
CA PRO A 53 -16.14 -15.74 -4.56
C PRO A 53 -17.52 -15.11 -4.40
N SER A 54 -18.19 -15.25 -3.25
CA SER A 54 -19.49 -14.62 -2.99
C SER A 54 -19.40 -13.09 -2.94
N TRP A 55 -18.27 -12.56 -2.49
CA TRP A 55 -18.02 -11.13 -2.38
C TRP A 55 -17.17 -10.58 -3.53
N ALA A 56 -16.10 -11.27 -3.90
CA ALA A 56 -15.17 -10.92 -4.99
C ALA A 56 -14.86 -9.41 -5.03
N LEU A 57 -14.41 -8.87 -3.89
CA LEU A 57 -14.21 -7.42 -3.73
C LEU A 57 -12.89 -6.92 -4.33
N ARG A 58 -11.94 -7.80 -4.56
CA ARG A 58 -10.58 -7.46 -4.98
C ARG A 58 -10.26 -8.02 -6.37
N SER A 59 -9.66 -7.19 -7.22
CA SER A 59 -9.14 -7.66 -8.50
C SER A 59 -7.89 -8.52 -8.30
N SER A 60 -7.87 -9.65 -8.99
CA SER A 60 -6.72 -10.58 -9.03
C SER A 60 -5.51 -10.01 -9.76
N LEU A 61 -5.65 -8.91 -10.52
CA LEU A 61 -4.54 -8.31 -11.28
C LEU A 61 -3.41 -7.80 -10.38
N HIS A 62 -3.70 -7.27 -9.18
CA HIS A 62 -2.66 -6.83 -8.27
C HIS A 62 -1.77 -8.00 -7.81
N PRO A 63 -2.31 -9.06 -7.17
CA PRO A 63 -1.49 -10.22 -6.80
C PRO A 63 -0.93 -10.96 -8.00
N PHE A 64 -1.58 -10.93 -9.17
CA PHE A 64 -1.07 -11.56 -10.39
C PHE A 64 0.31 -11.04 -10.80
N ILE A 65 0.62 -9.76 -10.56
CA ILE A 65 1.96 -9.22 -10.79
C ILE A 65 3.02 -10.01 -10.03
N TYR A 66 2.78 -10.30 -8.76
CA TYR A 66 3.70 -11.07 -7.93
C TYR A 66 3.66 -12.57 -8.23
N ALA A 67 2.50 -13.08 -8.62
CA ALA A 67 2.36 -14.48 -9.07
C ALA A 67 3.24 -14.75 -10.29
N VAL A 68 3.31 -13.83 -11.25
CA VAL A 68 4.23 -13.93 -12.40
C VAL A 68 5.69 -13.99 -11.93
N ILE A 69 6.08 -13.16 -10.97
CA ILE A 69 7.44 -13.16 -10.40
C ILE A 69 7.71 -14.53 -9.75
N PHE A 70 6.82 -15.02 -8.91
CA PHE A 70 6.97 -16.31 -8.23
C PHE A 70 6.98 -17.48 -9.22
N TRP A 71 6.17 -17.43 -10.26
CA TRP A 71 6.14 -18.44 -11.31
C TRP A 71 7.48 -18.50 -12.07
N ILE A 72 8.06 -17.33 -12.40
CA ILE A 72 9.39 -17.24 -13.03
C ILE A 72 10.46 -17.82 -12.09
N LEU A 73 10.47 -17.41 -10.82
CA LEU A 73 11.42 -17.91 -9.83
C LEU A 73 11.34 -19.44 -9.71
N ARG A 74 10.12 -19.98 -9.63
CA ARG A 74 9.87 -21.43 -9.57
C ARG A 74 10.34 -22.15 -10.83
N ALA A 75 10.08 -21.60 -12.02
CA ALA A 75 10.50 -22.18 -13.29
C ALA A 75 12.02 -22.32 -13.40
N PHE A 76 12.77 -21.36 -12.85
CA PHE A 76 14.23 -21.38 -12.81
C PHE A 76 14.80 -22.01 -11.54
N ARG A 77 13.99 -22.56 -10.64
CA ARG A 77 14.39 -23.12 -9.34
C ARG A 77 15.15 -22.12 -8.45
N LEU A 78 14.77 -20.85 -8.54
CA LEU A 78 15.33 -19.75 -7.74
C LEU A 78 14.40 -19.32 -6.59
N ASP A 79 13.38 -20.12 -6.31
CA ASP A 79 12.34 -19.87 -5.30
C ASP A 79 12.78 -20.22 -3.88
N PHE A 80 13.96 -19.76 -3.47
CA PHE A 80 14.41 -19.89 -2.08
C PHE A 80 13.61 -18.95 -1.15
N GLY A 81 13.45 -19.32 0.11
CA GLY A 81 12.68 -18.54 1.07
C GLY A 81 13.02 -17.03 1.11
N PRO A 82 14.32 -16.64 1.23
CA PRO A 82 14.70 -15.23 1.14
C PRO A 82 14.34 -14.57 -0.18
N VAL A 83 14.45 -15.28 -1.31
CA VAL A 83 14.14 -14.72 -2.65
C VAL A 83 12.64 -14.50 -2.79
N ILE A 84 11.80 -15.45 -2.40
CA ILE A 84 10.33 -15.31 -2.39
C ILE A 84 9.91 -14.10 -1.54
N ARG A 85 10.54 -13.91 -0.39
CA ARG A 85 10.26 -12.78 0.50
C ARG A 85 10.62 -11.43 -0.12
N TRP A 86 11.80 -11.32 -0.77
CA TRP A 86 12.34 -10.03 -1.20
C TRP A 86 12.01 -9.66 -2.64
N ALA A 87 11.68 -10.61 -3.51
CA ALA A 87 11.43 -10.34 -4.93
C ALA A 87 10.28 -9.34 -5.17
N PRO A 88 9.14 -9.38 -4.45
CA PRO A 88 8.10 -8.36 -4.58
C PRO A 88 8.58 -6.95 -4.19
N HIS A 89 9.38 -6.83 -3.14
CA HIS A 89 9.95 -5.55 -2.71
C HIS A 89 10.97 -5.00 -3.70
N LEU A 90 11.80 -5.88 -4.30
CA LEU A 90 12.71 -5.52 -5.38
C LEU A 90 11.96 -5.02 -6.62
N PHE A 91 10.85 -5.68 -6.99
CA PHE A 91 9.98 -5.19 -8.06
C PHE A 91 9.51 -3.75 -7.79
N HIS A 92 9.05 -3.46 -6.57
CA HIS A 92 8.65 -2.10 -6.19
C HIS A 92 9.83 -1.12 -6.22
N ALA A 93 11.03 -1.52 -5.81
CA ALA A 93 12.22 -0.68 -5.91
C ALA A 93 12.50 -0.29 -7.37
N PHE A 94 12.47 -1.24 -8.29
CA PHE A 94 12.64 -0.96 -9.72
C PHE A 94 11.51 -0.10 -10.29
N LEU A 95 10.26 -0.36 -9.90
CA LEU A 95 9.12 0.45 -10.31
C LEU A 95 9.28 1.90 -9.84
N PHE A 96 9.75 2.12 -8.61
CA PHE A 96 9.97 3.47 -8.09
C PHE A 96 11.19 4.14 -8.71
N MET A 97 12.27 3.42 -9.07
CA MET A 97 13.36 3.99 -9.86
C MET A 97 12.87 4.53 -11.21
N LEU A 98 12.00 3.77 -11.88
CA LEU A 98 11.34 4.23 -13.11
C LEU A 98 10.45 5.45 -12.83
N THR A 99 9.68 5.41 -11.76
CA THR A 99 8.81 6.51 -11.32
C THR A 99 9.61 7.79 -11.06
N ASP A 100 10.74 7.69 -10.37
CA ASP A 100 11.64 8.82 -10.08
C ASP A 100 12.17 9.46 -11.37
N ALA A 101 12.55 8.63 -12.34
CA ALA A 101 13.01 9.11 -13.65
C ALA A 101 11.90 9.88 -14.39
N PHE A 102 10.66 9.39 -14.34
CA PHE A 102 9.51 10.08 -14.94
C PHE A 102 9.09 11.32 -14.14
N TYR A 103 9.18 11.28 -12.81
CA TYR A 103 8.93 12.43 -11.94
C TYR A 103 9.89 13.58 -12.27
N ILE A 104 11.20 13.29 -12.37
CA ILE A 104 12.22 14.30 -12.76
C ILE A 104 11.89 14.88 -14.15
N LYS A 105 11.54 14.03 -15.13
CA LYS A 105 11.16 14.47 -16.47
C LYS A 105 9.89 15.33 -16.45
N TRP A 106 8.90 14.97 -15.64
CA TRP A 106 7.67 15.73 -15.48
C TRP A 106 7.94 17.10 -14.87
N ILE A 107 8.71 17.19 -13.76
CA ILE A 107 9.06 18.45 -13.09
C ILE A 107 9.82 19.38 -14.05
N ARG A 108 10.74 18.87 -14.87
CA ARG A 108 11.41 19.67 -15.91
C ARG A 108 10.43 20.21 -16.94
N LYS A 109 9.43 19.43 -17.29
CA LYS A 109 8.44 19.76 -18.33
C LYS A 109 7.47 20.86 -17.90
N ILE A 110 7.08 20.91 -16.63
CA ILE A 110 6.24 22.00 -16.10
C ILE A 110 6.97 23.34 -16.01
N GLY A 111 8.27 23.39 -16.32
CA GLY A 111 9.02 24.62 -16.53
C GLY A 111 9.33 25.40 -15.26
N LEU A 112 9.71 24.72 -14.18
CA LEU A 112 10.20 25.33 -12.95
C LEU A 112 11.61 25.91 -13.14
N SER A 113 11.94 26.98 -12.39
CA SER A 113 13.32 27.48 -12.34
C SER A 113 14.26 26.42 -11.74
N TYR A 114 15.55 26.49 -12.06
CA TYR A 114 16.54 25.51 -11.60
C TYR A 114 16.55 25.32 -10.07
N ASN A 115 16.45 26.40 -9.31
CA ASN A 115 16.43 26.36 -7.85
C ASN A 115 15.17 25.65 -7.31
N VAL A 116 14.01 25.97 -7.89
CA VAL A 116 12.73 25.34 -7.51
C VAL A 116 12.73 23.87 -7.91
N PHE A 117 13.27 23.52 -9.08
CA PHE A 117 13.44 22.13 -9.52
C PHE A 117 14.27 21.34 -8.50
N ARG A 118 15.46 21.84 -8.11
CA ARG A 118 16.32 21.17 -7.12
C ARG A 118 15.66 21.03 -5.76
N LEU A 119 14.93 22.05 -5.33
CA LEU A 119 14.20 22.01 -4.06
C LEU A 119 13.09 20.97 -4.13
N THR A 120 12.27 20.99 -5.19
CA THR A 120 11.19 20.01 -5.41
C THR A 120 11.69 18.58 -5.35
N THR A 121 12.75 18.26 -6.11
CA THR A 121 13.32 16.91 -6.16
C THR A 121 13.91 16.49 -4.81
N THR A 122 14.50 17.41 -4.06
CA THR A 122 15.00 17.14 -2.70
C THR A 122 13.86 16.87 -1.71
N LEU A 123 12.79 17.68 -1.72
CA LEU A 123 11.63 17.48 -0.86
C LEU A 123 10.95 16.13 -1.13
N TYR A 124 10.80 15.78 -2.40
CA TYR A 124 10.27 14.49 -2.84
C TYR A 124 11.14 13.32 -2.38
N ALA A 125 12.46 13.40 -2.65
CA ALA A 125 13.39 12.31 -2.36
C ALA A 125 13.55 12.05 -0.85
N CYS A 126 13.41 13.09 -0.02
CA CYS A 126 13.62 12.99 1.42
C CYS A 126 12.33 12.85 2.23
N ASN A 127 11.15 12.80 1.61
CA ASN A 127 9.91 12.61 2.36
C ASN A 127 9.87 11.21 2.98
N TRP A 128 9.73 11.15 4.30
CA TRP A 128 9.81 9.89 5.05
C TRP A 128 8.76 8.86 4.60
N PHE A 129 7.54 9.30 4.28
CA PHE A 129 6.47 8.40 3.93
C PHE A 129 6.63 7.82 2.52
N LEU A 130 7.16 8.62 1.57
CA LEU A 130 7.56 8.12 0.26
C LEU A 130 8.74 7.15 0.35
N LEU A 131 9.73 7.42 1.20
CA LEU A 131 10.84 6.50 1.47
C LEU A 131 10.31 5.18 2.05
N TYR A 132 9.41 5.27 3.02
CA TYR A 132 8.84 4.14 3.73
C TYR A 132 7.93 3.27 2.85
N CYS A 133 7.13 3.89 1.96
CA CYS A 133 6.15 3.17 1.12
C CYS A 133 6.68 2.72 -0.24
N SER A 134 7.82 3.26 -0.71
CA SER A 134 8.28 3.05 -2.09
C SER A 134 8.58 1.60 -2.45
N THR A 135 9.01 0.79 -1.49
CA THR A 135 9.37 -0.62 -1.72
C THR A 135 8.35 -1.60 -1.15
N ARG A 136 7.22 -1.09 -0.62
CA ARG A 136 6.16 -1.91 -0.03
C ARG A 136 5.17 -2.39 -1.07
N THR A 137 4.68 -3.61 -0.91
CA THR A 137 3.79 -4.31 -1.83
C THR A 137 2.33 -3.84 -1.75
N LEU A 138 2.15 -2.53 -1.59
CA LEU A 138 0.86 -1.87 -1.52
C LEU A 138 0.33 -1.52 -2.91
N SER A 139 -0.96 -1.72 -3.13
CA SER A 139 -1.63 -1.19 -4.33
C SER A 139 -1.54 0.34 -4.43
N ASN A 140 -1.46 1.05 -3.29
CA ASN A 140 -1.22 2.50 -3.23
C ASN A 140 0.15 2.89 -3.80
N SER A 141 1.18 2.06 -3.59
CA SER A 141 2.53 2.31 -4.14
C SER A 141 2.53 2.18 -5.66
N ILE A 142 1.81 1.19 -6.20
CA ILE A 142 1.62 1.05 -7.66
C ILE A 142 0.77 2.21 -8.20
N GLU A 143 -0.32 2.58 -7.54
CA GLU A 143 -1.15 3.73 -7.91
C GLU A 143 -0.33 5.03 -7.99
N CYS A 144 0.51 5.29 -6.97
CA CYS A 144 1.42 6.43 -6.95
C CYS A 144 2.38 6.41 -8.15
N SER A 145 3.00 5.27 -8.40
CA SER A 145 3.95 5.09 -9.51
C SER A 145 3.28 5.31 -10.87
N LEU A 146 2.16 4.64 -11.13
CA LEU A 146 1.43 4.78 -12.39
C LEU A 146 0.93 6.22 -12.58
N SER A 147 0.45 6.88 -11.52
CA SER A 147 0.00 8.26 -11.57
C SER A 147 1.14 9.22 -11.92
N LEU A 148 2.32 9.08 -11.32
CA LEU A 148 3.47 9.95 -11.62
C LEU A 148 4.00 9.74 -13.04
N ILE A 149 4.03 8.50 -13.52
CA ILE A 149 4.40 8.19 -14.91
C ILE A 149 3.35 8.79 -15.86
N ALA A 150 2.05 8.62 -15.55
CA ALA A 150 0.96 9.16 -16.35
C ALA A 150 0.99 10.70 -16.42
N LEU A 151 1.38 11.41 -15.36
CA LEU A 151 1.55 12.87 -15.36
C LEU A 151 2.56 13.35 -16.41
N TYR A 152 3.68 12.65 -16.58
CA TYR A 152 4.63 12.97 -17.64
C TYR A 152 4.00 12.86 -19.03
N PHE A 153 3.21 11.82 -19.27
CA PHE A 153 2.53 11.63 -20.56
C PHE A 153 1.35 12.59 -20.74
N TYR A 154 0.67 12.96 -19.67
CA TYR A 154 -0.35 14.01 -19.68
C TYR A 154 0.21 15.34 -20.19
N GLU A 155 1.34 15.79 -19.63
CA GLU A 155 2.03 17.00 -20.09
C GLU A 155 2.63 16.86 -21.49
N SER A 156 2.99 15.65 -21.92
CA SER A 156 3.55 15.40 -23.25
C SER A 156 2.51 15.56 -24.35
N GLY A 157 1.23 15.38 -24.02
CA GLY A 157 0.12 15.62 -24.92
C GLY A 157 -0.29 17.09 -25.08
N GLU A 158 0.27 18.03 -24.31
CA GLU A 158 0.02 19.46 -24.49
C GLU A 158 0.98 20.03 -25.54
N THR A 159 0.46 20.46 -26.68
CA THR A 159 1.21 21.27 -27.66
C THR A 159 1.47 22.64 -27.05
N LYS A 160 2.70 22.89 -26.60
CA LYS A 160 3.15 24.26 -26.38
C LYS A 160 3.24 24.89 -27.77
N GLY A 161 2.45 25.94 -28.00
CA GLY A 161 2.49 26.69 -29.23
C GLY A 161 3.93 26.96 -29.67
N ALA A 162 4.21 26.77 -30.92
CA ALA A 162 5.52 26.84 -31.54
C ALA A 162 6.24 28.17 -31.17
N LYS A 163 7.15 28.11 -30.20
CA LYS A 163 8.20 29.11 -30.09
C LYS A 163 9.37 28.59 -30.91
N ASN A 164 9.69 29.37 -31.97
CA ASN A 164 10.82 29.17 -32.89
C ASN A 164 10.79 27.92 -33.78
N GLY A 165 9.85 27.75 -34.69
CA GLY A 165 10.07 27.04 -35.96
C GLY A 165 10.61 25.59 -35.97
N LYS A 166 10.90 24.99 -34.83
CA LYS A 166 11.30 23.59 -34.71
C LYS A 166 10.16 22.77 -34.13
N THR A 167 9.46 22.08 -35.03
CA THR A 167 8.52 21.01 -34.72
C THR A 167 9.27 19.89 -34.00
N VAL A 168 9.15 19.82 -32.66
CA VAL A 168 9.49 18.61 -31.93
C VAL A 168 8.43 17.58 -32.27
N THR A 169 8.79 16.57 -33.03
CA THR A 169 7.97 15.47 -33.55
C THR A 169 7.56 14.46 -32.47
N SER A 170 7.05 14.90 -31.33
CA SER A 170 6.31 14.03 -30.43
C SER A 170 4.82 14.12 -30.79
N ASN A 171 4.26 13.00 -31.27
CA ASN A 171 2.84 12.93 -31.56
C ASN A 171 2.05 13.15 -30.27
N PRO A 172 1.39 14.32 -30.04
CA PRO A 172 0.75 14.68 -28.77
C PRO A 172 -0.33 13.66 -28.37
N GLN A 173 -0.95 13.04 -29.35
CA GLN A 173 -2.02 12.08 -29.16
C GLN A 173 -1.50 10.75 -28.59
N LYS A 174 -0.32 10.27 -29.02
CA LYS A 174 0.29 9.04 -28.46
C LYS A 174 0.61 9.17 -26.96
N GLY A 175 1.13 10.31 -26.54
CA GLY A 175 1.39 10.57 -25.12
C GLY A 175 0.11 10.52 -24.29
N PHE A 176 -0.95 11.19 -24.76
CA PHE A 176 -2.21 11.22 -24.01
C PHE A 176 -2.92 9.86 -23.97
N SER A 177 -2.84 9.04 -25.05
CA SER A 177 -3.37 7.67 -25.05
C SER A 177 -2.67 6.80 -24.00
N LEU A 178 -1.34 6.90 -23.89
CA LEU A 178 -0.60 6.16 -22.85
C LEU A 178 -0.93 6.65 -21.43
N CYS A 179 -1.15 7.95 -21.25
CA CYS A 179 -1.65 8.49 -19.98
C CYS A 179 -2.98 7.84 -19.60
N VAL A 180 -3.96 7.82 -20.52
CA VAL A 180 -5.29 7.23 -20.29
C VAL A 180 -5.19 5.74 -19.98
N PHE A 181 -4.33 5.00 -20.68
CA PHE A 181 -4.09 3.58 -20.40
C PHE A 181 -3.53 3.35 -18.97
N LEU A 182 -2.50 4.10 -18.58
CA LEU A 182 -1.90 3.99 -17.24
C LEU A 182 -2.91 4.34 -16.14
N VAL A 183 -3.72 5.38 -16.37
CA VAL A 183 -4.81 5.76 -15.46
C VAL A 183 -5.87 4.67 -15.36
N ALA A 184 -6.24 4.04 -16.46
CA ALA A 184 -7.20 2.94 -16.48
C ALA A 184 -6.66 1.72 -15.70
N VAL A 185 -5.38 1.36 -15.89
CA VAL A 185 -4.72 0.31 -15.08
C VAL A 185 -4.74 0.68 -13.59
N ALA A 186 -4.36 1.91 -13.23
CA ALA A 186 -4.40 2.37 -11.85
C ALA A 186 -5.82 2.33 -11.26
N THR A 187 -6.86 2.68 -12.05
CA THR A 187 -8.27 2.64 -11.64
C THR A 187 -8.77 1.23 -11.39
N VAL A 188 -8.37 0.26 -12.23
CA VAL A 188 -8.69 -1.16 -12.02
C VAL A 188 -8.08 -1.67 -10.72
N LEU A 189 -6.84 -1.30 -10.42
CA LEU A 189 -6.17 -1.67 -9.17
C LEU A 189 -6.76 -0.94 -7.95
N ARG A 190 -7.12 0.34 -8.12
CA ARG A 190 -7.68 1.20 -7.08
C ARG A 190 -8.69 2.18 -7.67
N PRO A 191 -10.00 1.95 -7.48
CA PRO A 191 -11.06 2.81 -8.04
C PRO A 191 -10.97 4.28 -7.61
N THR A 192 -10.41 4.54 -6.43
CA THR A 192 -10.22 5.90 -5.89
C THR A 192 -9.24 6.76 -6.68
N THR A 193 -8.43 6.18 -7.56
CA THR A 193 -7.59 6.88 -8.55
C THR A 193 -8.39 7.88 -9.38
N LEU A 194 -9.69 7.62 -9.61
CA LEU A 194 -10.58 8.52 -10.33
C LEU A 194 -10.74 9.89 -9.65
N PHE A 195 -10.63 10.01 -8.34
CA PHE A 195 -10.68 11.31 -7.66
C PHE A 195 -9.57 12.26 -8.13
N LEU A 196 -8.40 11.73 -8.49
CA LEU A 196 -7.30 12.51 -9.04
C LEU A 196 -7.47 12.73 -10.54
N TRP A 197 -7.77 11.67 -11.28
CA TRP A 197 -7.61 11.67 -12.74
C TRP A 197 -8.84 12.12 -13.49
N ALA A 198 -10.06 11.92 -12.98
CA ALA A 198 -11.28 12.36 -13.67
C ALA A 198 -11.24 13.87 -13.93
N GLN A 199 -10.88 14.66 -12.93
CA GLN A 199 -10.78 16.11 -13.07
C GLN A 199 -9.70 16.56 -14.09
N LEU A 200 -8.52 15.91 -14.08
CA LEU A 200 -7.44 16.26 -15.02
C LEU A 200 -7.80 15.87 -16.45
N ILE A 201 -8.41 14.71 -16.65
CA ILE A 201 -8.85 14.25 -17.99
C ILE A 201 -10.01 15.11 -18.48
N LEU A 202 -10.99 15.42 -17.63
CA LEU A 202 -12.11 16.29 -18.00
C LEU A 202 -11.63 17.70 -18.36
N LEU A 203 -10.69 18.25 -17.58
CA LEU A 203 -10.07 19.54 -17.90
C LEU A 203 -9.39 19.51 -19.27
N ARG A 204 -8.71 18.44 -19.60
CA ARG A 204 -8.05 18.26 -20.90
C ARG A 204 -9.05 18.17 -22.04
N ILE A 205 -10.13 17.40 -21.86
CA ILE A 205 -11.21 17.27 -22.86
C ILE A 205 -11.92 18.62 -23.04
N TRP A 206 -12.15 19.34 -21.94
CA TRP A 206 -12.73 20.69 -21.99
C TRP A 206 -11.87 21.67 -22.78
N HIS A 207 -10.56 21.68 -22.57
CA HIS A 207 -9.64 22.51 -23.36
C HIS A 207 -9.64 22.13 -24.85
N LEU A 208 -9.71 20.84 -25.17
CA LEU A 208 -9.87 20.40 -26.57
C LEU A 208 -11.18 20.86 -27.17
N PHE A 209 -12.28 20.74 -26.44
CA PHE A 209 -13.59 21.21 -26.83
C PHE A 209 -13.61 22.71 -27.12
N THR A 210 -13.07 23.52 -26.25
CA THR A 210 -13.04 24.99 -26.40
C THR A 210 -12.09 25.46 -27.50
N ALA A 211 -10.99 24.75 -27.74
CA ALA A 211 -9.98 25.12 -28.75
C ALA A 211 -10.32 24.59 -30.16
N GLU A 212 -10.89 23.39 -30.28
CA GLU A 212 -11.02 22.68 -31.57
C GLU A 212 -12.48 22.27 -31.90
N GLY A 213 -13.41 22.54 -30.99
CA GLY A 213 -14.84 22.25 -31.14
C GLY A 213 -15.25 20.82 -30.76
N LEU A 214 -16.58 20.62 -30.68
CA LEU A 214 -17.21 19.38 -30.21
C LEU A 214 -16.81 18.16 -31.05
N SER A 215 -16.79 18.27 -32.35
CA SER A 215 -16.50 17.14 -33.28
C SER A 215 -15.11 16.56 -33.00
N ARG A 216 -14.08 17.41 -32.89
CA ARG A 216 -12.71 16.95 -32.58
C ARG A 216 -12.57 16.40 -31.17
N ALA A 217 -13.24 16.99 -30.18
CA ALA A 217 -13.26 16.47 -28.83
C ALA A 217 -13.87 15.06 -28.78
N MET A 218 -15.02 14.84 -29.48
CA MET A 218 -15.66 13.53 -29.60
C MET A 218 -14.75 12.49 -30.29
N VAL A 219 -14.14 12.85 -31.42
CA VAL A 219 -13.20 11.96 -32.12
C VAL A 219 -12.02 11.58 -31.22
N THR A 220 -11.52 12.52 -30.43
CA THR A 220 -10.44 12.24 -29.47
C THR A 220 -10.89 11.27 -28.39
N VAL A 221 -12.08 11.46 -27.81
CA VAL A 221 -12.64 10.54 -26.80
C VAL A 221 -12.82 9.14 -27.38
N LEU A 222 -13.36 9.01 -28.59
CA LEU A 222 -13.51 7.72 -29.28
C LEU A 222 -12.16 7.02 -29.52
N LYS A 223 -11.11 7.78 -29.88
CA LYS A 223 -9.76 7.24 -30.06
C LYS A 223 -9.11 6.82 -28.73
N LEU A 224 -9.49 7.42 -27.61
CA LEU A 224 -9.00 7.08 -26.29
C LEU A 224 -9.74 5.89 -25.65
N ALA A 225 -10.98 5.65 -26.07
CA ALA A 225 -11.84 4.60 -25.51
C ALA A 225 -11.18 3.21 -25.49
N PRO A 226 -10.48 2.72 -26.53
CA PRO A 226 -9.80 1.42 -26.48
C PRO A 226 -8.72 1.35 -25.38
N PHE A 227 -7.96 2.43 -25.18
CA PHE A 227 -6.90 2.49 -24.16
C PHE A 227 -7.48 2.51 -22.75
N PHE A 228 -8.67 3.08 -22.57
CA PHE A 228 -9.38 3.06 -21.31
C PHE A 228 -10.06 1.70 -21.06
N LEU A 229 -10.73 1.13 -22.05
CA LEU A 229 -11.53 -0.09 -21.90
C LEU A 229 -10.67 -1.37 -21.81
N LEU A 230 -9.49 -1.40 -22.45
CA LEU A 230 -8.63 -2.60 -22.47
C LEU A 230 -8.25 -3.10 -21.07
N PRO A 231 -7.77 -2.26 -20.11
CA PRO A 231 -7.48 -2.72 -18.76
C PRO A 231 -8.71 -3.28 -18.02
N PHE A 232 -9.91 -2.72 -18.24
CA PHE A 232 -11.15 -3.23 -17.66
C PHE A 232 -11.55 -4.58 -18.26
N GLY A 233 -11.38 -4.76 -19.56
CA GLY A 233 -11.62 -6.05 -20.22
C GLY A 233 -10.66 -7.14 -19.73
N LEU A 234 -9.38 -6.79 -19.57
CA LEU A 234 -8.39 -7.70 -19.00
C LEU A 234 -8.73 -8.04 -17.53
N SER A 235 -9.14 -7.06 -16.72
CA SER A 235 -9.59 -7.32 -15.36
C SER A 235 -10.78 -8.27 -15.32
N LEU A 236 -11.81 -8.00 -16.12
CA LEU A 236 -12.97 -8.88 -16.21
C LEU A 236 -12.57 -10.33 -16.56
N PHE A 237 -11.66 -10.51 -17.51
CA PHE A 237 -11.18 -11.82 -17.93
C PHE A 237 -10.40 -12.53 -16.80
N PHE A 238 -9.36 -11.90 -16.24
CA PHE A 238 -8.53 -12.51 -15.19
C PHE A 238 -9.28 -12.71 -13.89
N ASP A 239 -10.14 -11.76 -13.49
CA ASP A 239 -10.93 -11.89 -12.27
C ASP A 239 -11.98 -13.00 -12.41
N SER A 240 -12.64 -13.10 -13.57
CA SER A 240 -13.61 -14.19 -13.82
C SER A 240 -12.94 -15.58 -13.82
N PHE A 241 -11.72 -15.66 -14.36
CA PHE A 241 -10.94 -16.90 -14.30
C PHE A 241 -10.53 -17.24 -12.86
N PHE A 242 -10.07 -16.26 -12.09
CA PHE A 242 -9.65 -16.46 -10.69
C PHE A 242 -10.81 -16.89 -9.79
N TYR A 243 -11.98 -16.26 -9.93
CA TYR A 243 -13.16 -16.57 -9.11
C TYR A 243 -14.03 -17.72 -9.63
N GLY A 244 -13.73 -18.24 -10.83
CA GLY A 244 -14.50 -19.32 -11.45
C GLY A 244 -15.90 -18.92 -11.91
N LYS A 245 -16.22 -17.64 -12.00
CA LYS A 245 -17.51 -17.09 -12.47
C LYS A 245 -17.31 -15.69 -13.07
N PRO A 246 -18.19 -15.24 -13.98
CA PRO A 246 -18.16 -13.86 -14.48
C PRO A 246 -18.29 -12.87 -13.33
N VAL A 247 -17.29 -12.00 -13.14
CA VAL A 247 -17.27 -11.04 -12.04
C VAL A 247 -16.59 -9.73 -12.45
N LEU A 248 -17.19 -8.61 -12.05
CA LEU A 248 -16.61 -7.29 -12.19
C LEU A 248 -16.27 -6.76 -10.78
N CYS A 249 -15.05 -7.04 -10.31
CA CYS A 249 -14.60 -6.68 -8.97
C CYS A 249 -14.73 -5.19 -8.69
N LEU A 250 -14.49 -4.33 -9.68
CA LEU A 250 -14.70 -2.88 -9.56
C LEU A 250 -16.14 -2.55 -9.14
N TRP A 251 -17.15 -3.20 -9.77
CA TRP A 251 -18.55 -2.98 -9.41
C TRP A 251 -18.85 -3.48 -8.00
N ASN A 252 -18.38 -4.67 -7.67
CA ASN A 252 -18.55 -5.23 -6.33
C ASN A 252 -17.94 -4.33 -5.26
N PHE A 253 -16.73 -3.81 -5.51
CA PHE A 253 -16.06 -2.87 -4.62
C PHE A 253 -16.86 -1.59 -4.42
N LEU A 254 -17.35 -0.96 -5.50
CA LEU A 254 -18.15 0.26 -5.43
C LEU A 254 -19.49 -0.01 -4.73
N HIS A 255 -20.16 -1.09 -5.09
CA HIS A 255 -21.43 -1.48 -4.49
C HIS A 255 -21.30 -1.72 -2.98
N PHE A 256 -20.28 -2.46 -2.56
CA PHE A 256 -20.02 -2.73 -1.15
C PHE A 256 -19.63 -1.46 -0.38
N ASN A 257 -18.61 -0.73 -0.83
CA ASN A 257 -18.05 0.38 -0.04
C ASN A 257 -18.86 1.67 -0.11
N VAL A 258 -19.50 1.96 -1.25
CA VAL A 258 -20.22 3.23 -1.46
C VAL A 258 -21.72 3.03 -1.21
N PHE A 259 -22.37 2.08 -1.92
CA PHE A 259 -23.83 1.95 -1.85
C PHE A 259 -24.31 1.25 -0.57
N ARG A 260 -23.56 0.26 -0.06
CA ARG A 260 -23.87 -0.45 1.20
C ARG A 260 -23.16 0.12 2.42
N GLY A 261 -22.30 1.13 2.27
CA GLY A 261 -21.55 1.70 3.39
C GLY A 261 -20.56 0.76 4.05
N GLY A 262 -20.16 -0.32 3.35
CA GLY A 262 -19.27 -1.37 3.89
C GLY A 262 -17.90 -0.88 4.35
N SER A 263 -17.44 0.28 3.85
CA SER A 263 -16.22 0.93 4.33
C SER A 263 -16.24 1.26 5.83
N ALA A 264 -17.42 1.42 6.44
CA ALA A 264 -17.57 1.68 7.87
C ALA A 264 -17.12 0.50 8.76
N ASN A 265 -17.14 -0.75 8.23
CA ASN A 265 -16.68 -1.94 8.96
C ASN A 265 -15.17 -1.94 9.23
N PHE A 266 -14.40 -1.14 8.48
CA PHE A 266 -12.94 -0.98 8.67
C PHE A 266 -12.57 0.19 9.59
N GLY A 267 -13.56 0.80 10.23
CA GLY A 267 -13.41 1.96 11.10
C GLY A 267 -13.98 3.24 10.47
N VAL A 268 -14.52 4.09 11.32
CA VAL A 268 -15.15 5.36 10.93
C VAL A 268 -14.31 6.51 11.47
N HIS A 269 -13.91 7.42 10.59
CA HIS A 269 -13.19 8.62 10.96
C HIS A 269 -13.97 9.86 10.52
N HIS A 270 -13.85 10.94 11.30
CA HIS A 270 -14.46 12.24 10.98
C HIS A 270 -13.95 12.75 9.62
N TRP A 271 -14.75 13.54 8.90
CA TRP A 271 -14.38 14.05 7.58
C TRP A 271 -13.08 14.87 7.58
N SER A 272 -12.77 15.59 8.67
CA SER A 272 -11.55 16.39 8.81
C SER A 272 -10.29 15.58 9.12
N TRP A 273 -10.40 14.26 9.29
CA TRP A 273 -9.31 13.41 9.76
C TRP A 273 -8.04 13.54 8.90
N TYR A 274 -8.20 13.64 7.58
CA TYR A 274 -7.04 13.85 6.71
C TYR A 274 -6.30 15.16 7.00
N LEU A 275 -7.02 16.25 7.26
CA LEU A 275 -6.41 17.56 7.54
C LEU A 275 -5.74 17.59 8.92
N THR A 276 -6.34 16.93 9.91
CA THR A 276 -5.91 17.00 11.31
C THR A 276 -4.93 15.91 11.71
N HIS A 277 -5.04 14.70 11.14
CA HIS A 277 -4.26 13.53 11.55
C HIS A 277 -3.31 13.00 10.46
N ALA A 278 -3.66 13.12 9.17
CA ALA A 278 -2.82 12.54 8.12
C ALA A 278 -1.85 13.57 7.50
N VAL A 279 -2.33 14.73 7.08
CA VAL A 279 -1.49 15.75 6.42
C VAL A 279 -0.33 16.24 7.30
N PRO A 280 -0.53 16.53 8.62
CA PRO A 280 0.56 17.01 9.46
C PRO A 280 1.76 16.05 9.54
N PRO A 281 1.62 14.76 9.87
CA PRO A 281 2.76 13.85 9.91
C PRO A 281 3.35 13.56 8.53
N LEU A 282 2.56 13.57 7.45
CA LEU A 282 3.05 13.33 6.10
C LEU A 282 3.90 14.47 5.54
N LEU A 283 3.54 15.71 5.84
CA LEU A 283 4.28 16.91 5.42
C LEU A 283 5.33 17.35 6.43
N THR A 284 5.18 16.99 7.70
CA THR A 284 6.08 17.39 8.78
C THR A 284 6.28 18.92 8.81
N LEU A 285 7.52 19.40 8.73
CA LEU A 285 7.85 20.83 8.74
C LEU A 285 7.30 21.61 7.52
N LEU A 286 6.94 20.92 6.44
CA LEU A 286 6.35 21.56 5.26
C LEU A 286 4.89 21.97 5.48
N LEU A 287 4.27 21.56 6.57
CA LEU A 287 2.94 22.03 6.96
C LEU A 287 2.94 23.57 7.15
N LEU A 288 3.99 24.14 7.74
CA LEU A 288 4.09 25.57 7.98
C LEU A 288 4.04 26.40 6.68
N PRO A 289 4.91 26.17 5.66
CA PRO A 289 4.80 26.87 4.39
C PRO A 289 3.50 26.58 3.64
N LEU A 290 2.90 25.40 3.80
CA LEU A 290 1.57 25.13 3.24
C LEU A 290 0.52 26.08 3.85
N LEU A 291 0.41 26.14 5.18
CA LEU A 291 -0.57 26.97 5.88
C LEU A 291 -0.37 28.48 5.59
N THR A 292 0.86 28.97 5.58
CA THR A 292 1.16 30.37 5.28
C THR A 292 0.93 30.76 3.81
N SER A 293 0.85 29.76 2.91
CA SER A 293 0.58 30.00 1.48
C SER A 293 -0.91 29.95 1.12
N LEU A 294 -1.78 29.40 1.98
CA LEU A 294 -3.23 29.28 1.70
C LEU A 294 -3.90 30.61 1.32
N PRO A 295 -3.65 31.75 1.97
CA PRO A 295 -4.26 33.03 1.57
C PRO A 295 -3.89 33.48 0.15
N ARG A 296 -2.76 33.01 -0.37
CA ARG A 296 -2.22 33.34 -1.72
C ARG A 296 -2.64 32.33 -2.78
N PHE A 297 -3.45 31.33 -2.41
CA PHE A 297 -3.87 30.24 -3.31
C PHE A 297 -4.83 30.72 -4.40
N GLY A 298 -5.54 31.85 -4.19
CA GLY A 298 -6.59 32.37 -5.08
C GLY A 298 -6.16 32.74 -6.51
N HIS A 299 -4.84 32.88 -6.79
CA HIS A 299 -4.37 33.14 -8.16
C HIS A 299 -3.95 31.82 -8.81
N LEU A 300 -4.91 31.12 -9.38
CA LEU A 300 -4.71 29.88 -10.14
C LEU A 300 -3.87 30.14 -11.41
N ASN A 301 -2.66 29.62 -11.43
CA ASN A 301 -1.87 29.51 -12.65
C ASN A 301 -1.61 28.04 -12.98
N MET A 302 -1.14 27.77 -14.20
CA MET A 302 -0.88 26.41 -14.68
C MET A 302 0.05 25.59 -13.77
N LYS A 303 0.89 26.24 -12.95
CA LYS A 303 1.82 25.59 -12.02
C LYS A 303 1.14 25.11 -10.73
N LYS A 304 -0.03 25.66 -10.40
CA LYS A 304 -0.83 25.30 -9.20
C LYS A 304 -1.86 24.23 -9.47
N ARG A 305 -2.15 23.89 -10.74
CA ARG A 305 -3.23 22.94 -11.10
C ARG A 305 -3.08 21.56 -10.42
N TYR A 306 -1.86 21.10 -10.22
CA TYR A 306 -1.60 19.81 -9.56
C TYR A 306 -1.83 19.85 -8.06
N ALA A 307 -1.55 20.98 -7.41
CA ALA A 307 -1.90 21.18 -6.01
C ALA A 307 -3.43 21.24 -5.81
N VAL A 308 -4.15 21.86 -6.76
CA VAL A 308 -5.62 21.83 -6.79
C VAL A 308 -6.15 20.42 -6.99
N ALA A 309 -5.54 19.66 -7.92
CA ALA A 309 -5.92 18.28 -8.15
C ALA A 309 -5.69 17.40 -6.91
N ALA A 310 -4.58 17.60 -6.19
CA ALA A 310 -4.30 16.94 -4.92
C ALA A 310 -5.33 17.33 -3.84
N PHE A 311 -5.75 18.59 -3.78
CA PHE A 311 -6.78 19.05 -2.85
C PHE A 311 -8.15 18.41 -3.14
N ILE A 312 -8.58 18.36 -4.40
CA ILE A 312 -9.84 17.70 -4.79
C ILE A 312 -9.80 16.20 -4.46
N TYR A 313 -8.67 15.54 -4.68
CA TYR A 313 -8.48 14.15 -4.29
C TYR A 313 -8.65 13.96 -2.77
N LEU A 314 -8.04 14.83 -1.97
CA LEU A 314 -8.14 14.81 -0.51
C LEU A 314 -9.60 15.02 -0.06
N VAL A 315 -10.31 15.98 -0.66
CA VAL A 315 -11.72 16.22 -0.40
C VAL A 315 -12.57 15.00 -0.74
N GLY A 316 -12.37 14.39 -1.92
CA GLY A 316 -13.06 13.16 -2.33
C GLY A 316 -12.88 12.03 -1.31
N HIS A 317 -11.64 11.79 -0.85
CA HIS A 317 -11.38 10.78 0.19
C HIS A 317 -11.97 11.14 1.55
N SER A 318 -12.15 12.42 1.87
CA SER A 318 -12.74 12.87 3.14
C SER A 318 -14.19 12.44 3.31
N PHE A 319 -14.92 12.18 2.21
CA PHE A 319 -16.30 11.66 2.25
C PHE A 319 -16.37 10.14 2.50
N ILE A 320 -15.27 9.39 2.32
CA ILE A 320 -15.23 7.95 2.62
C ILE A 320 -15.05 7.76 4.12
N SER A 321 -15.85 6.86 4.74
CA SER A 321 -15.82 6.62 6.20
C SER A 321 -14.48 6.12 6.68
N HIS A 322 -13.91 5.13 6.00
CA HIS A 322 -12.61 4.56 6.32
C HIS A 322 -11.48 5.42 5.75
N LYS A 323 -10.52 5.79 6.60
CA LYS A 323 -9.42 6.69 6.24
C LYS A 323 -8.08 6.14 6.73
N GLU A 324 -7.08 6.19 5.86
CA GLU A 324 -5.70 5.80 6.18
C GLU A 324 -4.68 6.75 5.56
N HIS A 325 -3.52 6.88 6.20
CA HIS A 325 -2.42 7.74 5.71
C HIS A 325 -1.96 7.37 4.30
N ARG A 326 -1.90 6.07 3.99
CA ARG A 326 -1.44 5.56 2.68
C ARG A 326 -2.32 5.97 1.50
N PHE A 327 -3.58 6.33 1.75
CA PHE A 327 -4.46 6.80 0.67
C PHE A 327 -4.01 8.14 0.11
N LEU A 328 -3.24 8.94 0.86
CA LEU A 328 -2.68 10.20 0.38
C LEU A 328 -1.34 10.03 -0.38
N LEU A 329 -0.79 8.82 -0.46
CA LEU A 329 0.50 8.56 -1.11
C LEU A 329 0.57 9.10 -2.56
N PRO A 330 -0.45 8.91 -3.44
CA PRO A 330 -0.39 9.38 -4.83
C PRO A 330 -0.34 10.91 -4.99
N ILE A 331 -0.86 11.66 -4.01
CA ILE A 331 -0.93 13.13 -4.11
C ILE A 331 0.24 13.85 -3.45
N LEU A 332 1.00 13.21 -2.57
CA LEU A 332 2.16 13.83 -1.92
C LEU A 332 3.16 14.41 -2.94
N PRO A 333 3.57 13.69 -4.00
CA PRO A 333 4.50 14.21 -4.99
C PRO A 333 3.99 15.45 -5.75
N LEU A 334 2.67 15.61 -5.85
CA LEU A 334 2.03 16.72 -6.56
C LEU A 334 2.09 18.03 -5.76
N ILE A 335 2.23 17.95 -4.45
CA ILE A 335 2.27 19.10 -3.55
C ILE A 335 3.67 19.72 -3.50
N PHE A 336 4.74 18.93 -3.67
CA PHE A 336 6.12 19.43 -3.53
C PHE A 336 6.51 20.54 -4.53
N PRO A 337 6.11 20.52 -5.82
CA PRO A 337 6.38 21.63 -6.72
C PRO A 337 5.78 22.94 -6.23
N TYR A 338 4.57 22.90 -5.68
CA TYR A 338 3.90 24.07 -5.11
C TYR A 338 4.64 24.58 -3.87
N LEU A 339 4.96 23.68 -2.93
CA LEU A 339 5.70 24.04 -1.72
C LEU A 339 7.10 24.59 -2.02
N ALA A 340 7.78 24.04 -3.01
CA ALA A 340 9.08 24.55 -3.45
C ALA A 340 8.99 25.94 -4.08
N LEU A 341 7.92 26.23 -4.83
CA LEU A 341 7.65 27.59 -5.35
C LEU A 341 7.43 28.58 -4.21
N GLU A 342 6.62 28.21 -3.22
CA GLU A 342 6.37 29.09 -2.07
C GLU A 342 7.63 29.30 -1.23
N LEU A 343 8.38 28.25 -0.95
CA LEU A 343 9.65 28.33 -0.21
C LEU A 343 10.71 29.19 -0.92
N ASN A 344 10.69 29.22 -2.25
CA ASN A 344 11.61 30.07 -3.01
C ASN A 344 11.35 31.59 -2.82
N ASN A 345 10.17 31.96 -2.31
CA ASN A 345 9.81 33.33 -1.97
C ASN A 345 10.34 33.77 -0.60
N TYR A 346 10.84 32.84 0.23
CA TYR A 346 11.44 33.18 1.53
C TYR A 346 12.92 33.54 1.41
N LYS A 347 13.46 34.22 2.44
CA LYS A 347 14.90 34.48 2.51
C LYS A 347 15.70 33.17 2.46
N ALA A 348 16.75 33.10 1.66
CA ALA A 348 17.54 31.89 1.42
C ALA A 348 18.05 31.21 2.71
N LYS A 349 18.38 31.97 3.75
CA LYS A 349 18.79 31.43 5.06
C LYS A 349 17.69 30.60 5.70
N TRP A 350 16.45 31.08 5.71
CA TRP A 350 15.29 30.35 6.26
C TRP A 350 14.92 29.13 5.44
N THR A 351 14.92 29.24 4.12
CA THR A 351 14.67 28.12 3.21
C THR A 351 15.70 27.00 3.39
N ASN A 352 16.98 27.34 3.54
CA ASN A 352 18.02 26.35 3.78
C ASN A 352 17.90 25.71 5.17
N CYS A 353 17.63 26.48 6.22
CA CYS A 353 17.40 25.95 7.56
C CYS A 353 16.25 24.95 7.55
N LEU A 354 15.08 25.35 7.05
CA LEU A 354 13.91 24.49 6.96
C LEU A 354 14.19 23.22 6.14
N LYS A 355 14.89 23.34 5.01
CA LYS A 355 15.27 22.20 4.16
C LYS A 355 16.11 21.18 4.92
N TYR A 356 17.16 21.63 5.64
CA TYR A 356 18.03 20.69 6.37
C TYR A 356 17.33 20.06 7.58
N CYS A 357 16.53 20.85 8.31
CA CYS A 357 15.68 20.30 9.38
C CYS A 357 14.65 19.29 8.85
N TYR A 358 14.04 19.59 7.69
CA TYR A 358 13.12 18.67 7.02
C TYR A 358 13.80 17.36 6.65
N ILE A 359 14.98 17.41 6.02
CA ILE A 359 15.75 16.22 5.64
C ILE A 359 16.07 15.39 6.90
N GLY A 360 16.63 16.00 7.93
CA GLY A 360 17.02 15.30 9.16
C GLY A 360 15.82 14.62 9.85
N LEU A 361 14.71 15.36 10.02
CA LEU A 361 13.50 14.81 10.64
C LEU A 361 12.90 13.67 9.81
N ASN A 362 12.81 13.81 8.48
CA ASN A 362 12.23 12.80 7.63
C ASN A 362 13.10 11.54 7.55
N LEU A 363 14.43 11.65 7.55
CA LEU A 363 15.33 10.50 7.61
C LEU A 363 15.19 9.77 8.96
N LEU A 364 15.08 10.50 10.06
CA LEU A 364 14.84 9.93 11.39
C LEU A 364 13.52 9.14 11.41
N LEU A 365 12.43 9.74 10.91
CA LEU A 365 11.12 9.08 10.85
C LEU A 365 11.15 7.85 9.94
N ALA A 366 11.74 7.94 8.74
CA ALA A 366 11.85 6.81 7.82
C ALA A 366 12.63 5.64 8.47
N THR A 367 13.74 5.95 9.15
CA THR A 367 14.55 4.95 9.87
C THR A 367 13.77 4.32 11.02
N TYR A 368 13.11 5.13 11.84
CA TYR A 368 12.33 4.62 12.99
C TYR A 368 11.17 3.73 12.54
N PHE A 369 10.32 4.21 11.62
CA PHE A 369 9.19 3.45 11.14
C PHE A 369 9.61 2.26 10.26
N GLY A 370 10.69 2.37 9.51
CA GLY A 370 11.18 1.32 8.62
C GLY A 370 11.92 0.18 9.33
N LEU A 371 12.65 0.46 10.40
CA LEU A 371 13.56 -0.51 11.03
C LEU A 371 13.17 -0.90 12.46
N VAL A 372 12.45 -0.05 13.19
CA VAL A 372 12.21 -0.23 14.63
C VAL A 372 10.73 -0.49 14.92
N HIS A 373 9.86 0.41 14.46
CA HIS A 373 8.43 0.33 14.73
C HIS A 373 7.79 -0.86 14.01
N GLN A 374 7.05 -1.68 14.73
CA GLN A 374 6.38 -2.88 14.21
C GLN A 374 7.33 -3.91 13.53
N ARG A 375 8.54 -4.06 14.04
CA ARG A 375 9.49 -5.06 13.55
C ARG A 375 9.12 -6.50 13.92
N GLY A 376 8.30 -6.70 14.96
CA GLY A 376 7.95 -7.99 15.52
C GLY A 376 7.53 -9.06 14.50
N PRO A 377 6.58 -8.80 13.60
CA PRO A 377 6.09 -9.82 12.64
C PRO A 377 7.19 -10.45 11.79
N SER A 378 8.14 -9.64 11.32
CA SER A 378 9.30 -10.12 10.56
C SER A 378 10.24 -10.98 11.41
N ALA A 379 10.51 -10.56 12.65
CA ALA A 379 11.38 -11.27 13.57
C ALA A 379 10.74 -12.59 14.07
N VAL A 380 9.42 -12.60 14.30
CA VAL A 380 8.66 -13.81 14.63
C VAL A 380 8.80 -14.85 13.53
N ASN A 381 8.60 -14.47 12.25
CA ASN A 381 8.75 -15.41 11.15
C ASN A 381 10.18 -15.96 11.02
N GLY A 382 11.20 -15.13 11.29
CA GLY A 382 12.59 -15.61 11.38
C GLY A 382 12.74 -16.70 12.44
N ARG A 383 12.22 -16.47 13.65
CA ARG A 383 12.29 -17.45 14.73
C ARG A 383 11.47 -18.72 14.44
N LEU A 384 10.29 -18.58 13.84
CA LEU A 384 9.48 -19.73 13.39
C LEU A 384 10.25 -20.61 12.40
N ILE A 385 10.93 -20.01 11.41
CA ILE A 385 11.77 -20.76 10.46
C ILE A 385 12.86 -21.54 11.19
N GLU A 386 13.57 -20.94 12.14
CA GLU A 386 14.59 -21.61 12.93
C GLU A 386 14.02 -22.80 13.73
N LEU A 387 12.88 -22.63 14.39
CA LEU A 387 12.21 -23.70 15.13
C LEU A 387 11.76 -24.85 14.23
N ILE A 388 11.14 -24.53 13.10
CA ILE A 388 10.66 -25.52 12.13
C ILE A 388 11.82 -26.28 11.52
N ASP A 389 12.92 -25.62 11.21
CA ASP A 389 14.13 -26.25 10.67
C ASP A 389 14.73 -27.25 11.68
N THR A 390 14.79 -26.86 12.94
CA THR A 390 15.27 -27.71 14.04
C THR A 390 14.38 -28.94 14.25
N TRP A 391 13.06 -28.81 14.12
CA TRP A 391 12.10 -29.89 14.38
C TRP A 391 11.74 -30.70 13.14
N GLY A 392 11.92 -30.10 11.95
CA GLY A 392 11.42 -30.62 10.68
C GLY A 392 11.87 -32.03 10.29
N PRO A 393 13.08 -32.50 10.61
CA PRO A 393 13.50 -33.87 10.32
C PRO A 393 12.64 -34.92 11.05
N ASN A 394 12.10 -34.58 12.21
CA ASN A 394 11.40 -35.51 13.11
C ASN A 394 9.89 -35.38 13.04
N ARG A 395 9.32 -34.45 12.23
CA ARG A 395 7.89 -34.21 12.15
C ARG A 395 7.40 -34.05 10.71
N GLU A 396 6.32 -34.74 10.40
CA GLU A 396 5.66 -34.61 9.09
C GLU A 396 4.91 -33.28 8.95
N ARG A 397 4.31 -32.77 10.04
CA ARG A 397 3.53 -31.55 10.05
C ARG A 397 3.69 -30.79 11.35
N ILE A 398 3.84 -29.47 11.27
CA ILE A 398 3.94 -28.54 12.40
C ILE A 398 2.72 -27.61 12.38
N LYS A 399 2.01 -27.53 13.50
CA LYS A 399 0.81 -26.70 13.65
C LYS A 399 1.15 -25.44 14.43
N ILE A 400 0.91 -24.28 13.82
CA ILE A 400 1.15 -22.95 14.40
C ILE A 400 -0.20 -22.29 14.67
N LEU A 401 -0.47 -21.98 15.94
CA LEU A 401 -1.67 -21.25 16.37
C LEU A 401 -1.31 -19.79 16.65
N GLN A 402 -1.91 -18.88 15.91
CA GLN A 402 -1.73 -17.43 16.09
C GLN A 402 -2.88 -16.86 16.92
N LEU A 403 -2.65 -16.64 18.22
CA LEU A 403 -3.58 -16.00 19.15
C LEU A 403 -3.30 -14.49 19.22
N MET A 404 -3.39 -13.86 18.06
CA MET A 404 -3.14 -12.45 17.82
C MET A 404 -4.32 -11.84 17.05
N PRO A 405 -4.49 -10.49 17.06
CA PRO A 405 -5.42 -9.86 16.15
C PRO A 405 -5.19 -10.33 14.72
N CYS A 406 -6.26 -10.50 13.97
CA CYS A 406 -6.18 -11.04 12.64
C CYS A 406 -5.22 -10.27 11.76
N PHE A 407 -4.57 -11.00 10.87
CA PHE A 407 -3.64 -10.40 9.91
C PHE A 407 -2.43 -9.71 10.55
N SER A 408 -2.02 -10.09 11.77
CA SER A 408 -0.86 -9.52 12.46
C SER A 408 0.49 -10.07 12.00
N LEU A 409 0.51 -11.25 11.39
CA LEU A 409 1.74 -11.93 10.95
C LEU A 409 1.62 -12.37 9.48
N PRO A 410 2.70 -12.25 8.69
CA PRO A 410 2.79 -12.91 7.39
C PRO A 410 2.64 -14.44 7.55
N GLN A 411 2.10 -15.09 6.52
CA GLN A 411 1.72 -16.49 6.54
C GLN A 411 2.68 -17.35 5.69
N TYR A 412 2.15 -18.19 4.83
CA TYR A 412 2.85 -19.24 4.08
C TYR A 412 3.96 -18.72 3.15
N ALA A 413 3.78 -17.58 2.50
CA ALA A 413 4.81 -17.01 1.62
C ALA A 413 6.12 -16.71 2.37
N HIS A 414 6.03 -16.28 3.64
CA HIS A 414 7.20 -15.98 4.45
C HIS A 414 7.79 -17.24 5.12
N LEU A 415 7.05 -18.35 5.17
CA LEU A 415 7.52 -19.66 5.61
C LEU A 415 7.77 -20.61 4.43
N HIS A 416 8.06 -20.09 3.23
CA HIS A 416 8.14 -20.82 1.98
C HIS A 416 8.91 -22.15 2.08
N PRO A 417 10.10 -22.27 2.69
CA PRO A 417 10.82 -23.54 2.75
C PRO A 417 10.04 -24.65 3.45
N PHE A 418 9.10 -24.30 4.33
CA PHE A 418 8.35 -25.21 5.17
C PHE A 418 6.84 -25.12 4.97
N SER A 419 6.37 -24.37 3.98
CA SER A 419 4.96 -24.09 3.76
C SER A 419 4.11 -25.36 3.58
N ASN A 420 4.67 -26.42 2.99
CA ASN A 420 4.01 -27.73 2.84
C ASN A 420 3.94 -28.53 4.14
N LYS A 421 4.84 -28.25 5.09
CA LYS A 421 4.92 -28.93 6.39
C LYS A 421 4.23 -28.17 7.51
N THR A 422 3.83 -26.92 7.27
CA THR A 422 3.19 -26.07 8.26
C THR A 422 1.69 -25.97 8.04
N SER A 423 0.96 -25.95 9.15
CA SER A 423 -0.47 -25.60 9.16
C SER A 423 -0.65 -24.42 10.09
N ILE A 424 -1.06 -23.29 9.54
CA ILE A 424 -1.26 -22.05 10.30
C ILE A 424 -2.75 -21.89 10.58
N GLN A 425 -3.09 -21.73 11.85
CA GLN A 425 -4.44 -21.41 12.30
C GLN A 425 -4.41 -20.06 13.02
N MET A 426 -5.38 -19.21 12.73
CA MET A 426 -5.58 -17.91 13.36
C MET A 426 -7.04 -17.74 13.76
N LEU A 427 -7.30 -16.76 14.62
CA LEU A 427 -8.67 -16.39 15.01
C LEU A 427 -9.48 -15.97 13.78
N ASP A 428 -10.77 -16.26 13.74
CA ASP A 428 -11.66 -15.77 12.68
C ASP A 428 -12.07 -14.32 12.98
N CYS A 429 -11.75 -13.42 12.04
CA CYS A 429 -12.14 -12.02 12.06
C CYS A 429 -12.98 -11.64 10.84
N SER A 430 -13.73 -12.61 10.32
CA SER A 430 -14.71 -12.30 9.27
C SER A 430 -15.75 -11.32 9.83
N PRO A 431 -16.10 -10.26 9.10
CA PRO A 431 -17.11 -9.30 9.53
C PRO A 431 -18.45 -9.97 9.85
N ALA A 432 -19.20 -9.42 10.78
CA ALA A 432 -20.47 -9.96 11.26
C ALA A 432 -21.45 -10.28 10.10
N PHE A 433 -21.52 -9.43 9.09
CA PHE A 433 -22.41 -9.64 7.93
C PHE A 433 -22.03 -10.88 7.10
N ILE A 434 -20.77 -11.31 7.07
CA ILE A 434 -20.32 -12.54 6.41
C ILE A 434 -20.73 -13.74 7.24
N ARG A 435 -20.49 -13.70 8.54
CA ARG A 435 -20.82 -14.78 9.47
C ARG A 435 -22.34 -15.02 9.51
N ILE A 436 -23.13 -13.94 9.54
CA ILE A 436 -24.59 -14.01 9.45
C ILE A 436 -25.03 -14.66 8.12
N ALA A 437 -24.38 -14.31 7.00
CA ALA A 437 -24.67 -14.93 5.70
C ALA A 437 -24.33 -16.43 5.68
N HIS A 438 -23.41 -16.89 6.53
CA HIS A 438 -23.05 -18.29 6.73
C HIS A 438 -23.83 -18.98 7.89
N GLY A 439 -24.83 -18.30 8.47
CA GLY A 439 -25.72 -18.87 9.49
C GLY A 439 -25.22 -18.71 10.94
N ASP A 440 -24.19 -17.93 11.19
CA ASP A 440 -23.75 -17.59 12.55
C ASP A 440 -24.58 -16.42 13.11
N ALA A 441 -25.25 -16.65 14.23
CA ALA A 441 -26.12 -15.64 14.85
C ALA A 441 -25.36 -14.60 15.69
N ASP A 442 -24.07 -14.82 15.94
CA ASP A 442 -23.27 -13.97 16.83
C ASP A 442 -22.76 -12.70 16.16
N ALA A 443 -23.00 -11.55 16.76
CA ALA A 443 -22.49 -10.24 16.32
C ALA A 443 -20.98 -10.08 16.61
N GLU A 444 -20.47 -10.67 17.70
CA GLU A 444 -19.04 -10.61 18.09
C GLU A 444 -18.23 -11.63 17.30
N ASP A 445 -17.09 -11.22 16.75
CA ASP A 445 -16.16 -12.13 16.07
C ASP A 445 -15.36 -12.98 17.06
N GLU A 446 -14.64 -13.98 16.54
CA GLU A 446 -13.86 -14.90 17.37
C GLU A 446 -12.72 -14.16 18.09
N MET A 447 -12.14 -13.14 17.45
CA MET A 447 -11.11 -12.30 18.04
C MET A 447 -11.67 -11.51 19.24
N ASP A 448 -12.86 -10.89 19.09
CA ASP A 448 -13.48 -10.14 20.18
C ASP A 448 -13.78 -11.04 21.37
N LYS A 449 -14.35 -12.22 21.14
CA LYS A 449 -14.62 -13.24 22.17
C LYS A 449 -13.32 -13.68 22.88
N PHE A 450 -12.27 -13.95 22.10
CA PHE A 450 -10.98 -14.35 22.65
C PHE A 450 -10.34 -13.25 23.51
N TYR A 451 -10.29 -11.99 23.04
CA TYR A 451 -9.67 -10.91 23.81
C TYR A 451 -10.47 -10.48 25.04
N LYS A 452 -11.77 -10.72 25.05
CA LYS A 452 -12.64 -10.49 26.23
C LYS A 452 -12.34 -11.48 27.35
N ASP A 453 -12.29 -12.78 27.06
CA ASP A 453 -11.96 -13.86 27.98
C ASP A 453 -11.09 -14.93 27.33
N PRO A 454 -9.73 -14.77 27.31
CA PRO A 454 -8.83 -15.68 26.63
C PRO A 454 -8.86 -17.10 27.22
N GLU A 455 -8.90 -17.22 28.55
CA GLU A 455 -8.88 -18.53 29.22
C GLU A 455 -10.19 -19.29 29.04
N GLY A 456 -11.34 -18.62 29.21
CA GLY A 456 -12.65 -19.21 28.97
C GLY A 456 -12.84 -19.63 27.51
N TRP A 457 -12.35 -18.81 26.55
CA TRP A 457 -12.37 -19.15 25.13
C TRP A 457 -11.50 -20.38 24.84
N LEU A 458 -10.27 -20.43 25.35
CA LEU A 458 -9.38 -21.59 25.21
C LEU A 458 -10.02 -22.84 25.77
N ASN A 459 -10.57 -22.80 26.98
CA ASN A 459 -11.26 -23.92 27.60
C ASN A 459 -12.42 -24.44 26.73
N SER A 460 -13.23 -23.54 26.16
CA SER A 460 -14.39 -23.92 25.34
C SER A 460 -14.00 -24.54 24.00
N LYS A 461 -12.93 -24.07 23.39
CA LYS A 461 -12.45 -24.49 22.06
C LYS A 461 -11.45 -25.65 22.15
N TRP A 462 -10.70 -25.74 23.24
CA TRP A 462 -9.64 -26.73 23.41
C TRP A 462 -10.17 -28.16 23.29
N TYR A 463 -11.34 -28.47 23.85
CA TYR A 463 -11.93 -29.80 23.82
C TYR A 463 -12.82 -30.09 22.60
N LYS A 464 -13.22 -29.07 21.86
CA LYS A 464 -14.15 -29.23 20.72
C LYS A 464 -13.47 -29.26 19.35
N ASN A 465 -12.27 -28.71 19.22
CA ASN A 465 -11.56 -28.53 17.95
C ASN A 465 -10.11 -29.01 18.04
N SER A 466 -9.49 -29.30 16.91
CA SER A 466 -8.08 -29.71 16.76
C SER A 466 -7.04 -28.65 17.19
N LEU A 467 -7.40 -27.66 18.01
CA LEU A 467 -6.48 -26.72 18.66
C LEU A 467 -5.51 -27.42 19.61
N PHE A 468 -5.88 -28.59 20.11
CA PHE A 468 -5.04 -29.46 20.95
C PHE A 468 -3.70 -29.82 20.36
N ASP A 469 -3.62 -29.87 19.05
CA ASP A 469 -2.45 -30.35 18.34
C ASP A 469 -1.50 -29.22 17.94
N ALA A 470 -1.69 -27.99 18.47
CA ALA A 470 -0.75 -26.92 18.21
C ALA A 470 0.63 -27.26 18.81
N ASP A 471 1.66 -27.12 17.99
CA ASP A 471 3.06 -27.30 18.39
C ASP A 471 3.67 -25.98 18.85
N ILE A 472 3.26 -24.89 18.18
CA ILE A 472 3.73 -23.53 18.41
C ILE A 472 2.51 -22.60 18.59
N ILE A 473 2.56 -21.74 19.61
CA ILE A 473 1.58 -20.65 19.82
C ILE A 473 2.30 -19.33 19.73
N VAL A 474 1.73 -18.37 19.02
CA VAL A 474 2.22 -17.00 18.93
C VAL A 474 1.15 -16.06 19.47
N ALA A 475 1.51 -15.20 20.43
CA ALA A 475 0.59 -14.27 21.05
C ALA A 475 1.28 -12.96 21.45
N TYR A 476 0.52 -11.89 21.63
CA TYR A 476 1.04 -10.70 22.31
C TYR A 476 1.23 -10.96 23.80
N GLU A 477 2.31 -10.44 24.37
CA GLU A 477 2.67 -10.68 25.79
C GLU A 477 1.54 -10.32 26.76
N ARG A 478 0.78 -9.22 26.50
CA ARG A 478 -0.32 -8.82 27.38
C ARG A 478 -1.41 -9.89 27.47
N VAL A 479 -1.78 -10.51 26.36
CA VAL A 479 -2.79 -11.57 26.35
C VAL A 479 -2.21 -12.89 26.85
N TYR A 480 -0.93 -13.16 26.57
CA TYR A 480 -0.24 -14.34 27.11
C TYR A 480 -0.33 -14.40 28.63
N HIS A 481 -0.05 -13.32 29.35
CA HIS A 481 -0.15 -13.31 30.83
C HIS A 481 -1.55 -13.65 31.37
N ARG A 482 -2.61 -13.42 30.58
CA ARG A 482 -3.98 -13.79 30.97
C ARG A 482 -4.32 -15.26 30.77
N MET A 483 -3.47 -16.01 30.06
CA MET A 483 -3.65 -17.44 29.76
C MET A 483 -2.40 -18.27 30.07
N GLU A 484 -1.41 -17.68 30.70
CA GLU A 484 -0.11 -18.30 30.96
C GLU A 484 -0.24 -19.59 31.76
N ARG A 485 -1.02 -19.57 32.88
CA ARG A 485 -1.24 -20.75 33.70
C ARG A 485 -1.89 -21.87 32.91
N PHE A 486 -2.94 -21.59 32.18
CA PHE A 486 -3.63 -22.57 31.35
C PHE A 486 -2.68 -23.20 30.31
N LEU A 487 -1.88 -22.40 29.62
CA LEU A 487 -0.95 -22.89 28.61
C LEU A 487 0.19 -23.73 29.22
N MET A 488 0.68 -23.37 30.40
CA MET A 488 1.66 -24.18 31.13
C MET A 488 1.09 -25.53 31.51
N GLU A 489 -0.16 -25.58 32.01
CA GLU A 489 -0.87 -26.84 32.33
C GLU A 489 -1.07 -27.72 31.09
N LYS A 490 -1.08 -27.13 29.89
CA LYS A 490 -1.17 -27.84 28.60
C LYS A 490 0.21 -28.19 28.01
N GLY A 491 1.30 -27.99 28.75
CA GLY A 491 2.64 -28.34 28.33
C GLY A 491 3.31 -27.33 27.41
N PHE A 492 2.85 -26.08 27.38
CA PHE A 492 3.53 -25.02 26.63
C PHE A 492 4.51 -24.26 27.51
N SER A 493 5.70 -24.03 27.01
CA SER A 493 6.72 -23.18 27.62
C SER A 493 7.10 -22.04 26.68
N ARG A 494 7.54 -20.91 27.24
CA ARG A 494 7.98 -19.76 26.47
C ARG A 494 9.35 -20.03 25.85
N ASP A 495 9.40 -20.06 24.50
CA ASP A 495 10.64 -20.16 23.74
C ASP A 495 11.33 -18.79 23.62
N SER A 496 10.59 -17.78 23.21
CA SER A 496 11.18 -16.47 22.94
C SER A 496 10.22 -15.31 23.20
N ARG A 497 10.82 -14.13 23.41
CA ARG A 497 10.16 -12.84 23.59
C ARG A 497 10.74 -11.86 22.59
N ILE A 498 9.92 -11.36 21.66
CA ILE A 498 10.33 -10.57 20.51
C ILE A 498 9.75 -9.15 20.60
N PHE A 499 10.60 -8.14 20.48
CA PHE A 499 10.15 -6.74 20.45
C PHE A 499 9.31 -6.46 19.21
N HIS A 500 8.14 -5.84 19.40
CA HIS A 500 7.22 -5.44 18.35
C HIS A 500 7.23 -3.93 18.12
N SER A 501 6.82 -3.14 19.09
CA SER A 501 6.62 -1.70 18.92
C SER A 501 6.68 -0.96 20.26
N HIS A 502 7.21 0.27 20.26
CA HIS A 502 7.11 1.17 21.42
C HIS A 502 5.67 1.68 21.62
N PHE A 503 4.95 1.89 20.52
CA PHE A 503 3.60 2.46 20.51
C PHE A 503 2.62 1.48 19.83
N PRO A 504 2.01 0.54 20.58
CA PRO A 504 0.97 -0.33 20.04
C PRO A 504 -0.22 0.50 19.53
N THR A 505 -0.75 0.12 18.38
CA THR A 505 -1.83 0.87 17.71
C THR A 505 -3.22 0.52 18.23
N SER A 506 -3.36 -0.57 19.01
CA SER A 506 -4.62 -0.98 19.64
C SER A 506 -4.39 -1.56 21.03
N SER A 507 -5.45 -1.63 21.84
CA SER A 507 -5.44 -2.23 23.19
C SER A 507 -5.15 -3.74 23.17
N SER A 508 -5.47 -4.41 22.08
CA SER A 508 -5.20 -5.84 21.87
C SER A 508 -3.74 -6.15 21.55
N MET A 509 -2.96 -5.15 21.16
CA MET A 509 -1.52 -5.28 20.89
C MET A 509 -0.68 -4.98 22.13
N SER A 510 0.57 -5.43 22.09
CA SER A 510 1.56 -5.24 23.15
C SER A 510 2.92 -4.86 22.55
N PRO A 511 3.81 -4.21 23.32
CA PRO A 511 5.18 -3.95 22.88
C PRO A 511 5.98 -5.21 22.52
N TRP A 512 5.57 -6.36 23.01
CA TRP A 512 6.26 -7.64 22.85
C TRP A 512 5.32 -8.72 22.32
N ILE A 513 5.90 -9.62 21.51
CA ILE A 513 5.28 -10.87 21.06
C ILE A 513 6.02 -12.02 21.72
N VAL A 514 5.30 -13.03 22.16
CA VAL A 514 5.85 -14.27 22.73
C VAL A 514 5.58 -15.44 21.79
N ILE A 515 6.56 -16.31 21.67
CA ILE A 515 6.45 -17.60 20.99
C ILE A 515 6.53 -18.67 22.09
N LEU A 516 5.58 -19.57 22.05
CA LEU A 516 5.46 -20.70 22.96
C LEU A 516 5.61 -21.99 22.18
N THR A 517 6.32 -22.92 22.74
CA THR A 517 6.53 -24.25 22.17
C THR A 517 6.03 -25.32 23.12
N ARG A 518 5.48 -26.39 22.58
CA ARG A 518 5.04 -27.51 23.38
C ARG A 518 6.26 -28.32 23.82
N THR A 519 6.43 -28.51 25.12
CA THR A 519 7.41 -29.44 25.70
C THR A 519 6.85 -30.85 25.59
N PHE A 520 7.61 -31.76 25.00
CA PHE A 520 7.26 -33.18 24.80
C PHE A 520 7.91 -34.03 25.86
#